data_52e447d88b909d3a6f8b97c4ce1b4b99
#
_entry.id   52e447d88b909d3a6f8b97c4ce1b4b99
#
_cell.length_a   1.000
_cell.length_b   1.000
_cell.length_c   1.000
_cell.angle_alpha   90.00
_cell.angle_beta   90.00
_cell.angle_gamma   90.00
#
_symmetry.space_group_name_H-M   'P 1'
#
loop_
_entity.id
_entity.type
_entity.pdbx_description
1 polymer ?
#
loop_
_entity_poly.entity_id
_entity_poly.type
_entity_poly.pdbx_seq_one_letter_code
_entity_poly.pdbx_strand_id
1 'polypeptide(L)'
;MAPNPLRAVLKTFLALLLTVCTALVVVSAGTPAQAAGSKYPTLGIPPAGANDWACETTRRRPHPAVIVHGTFGDQKSLLDPLSLSLKRDGFCVFSLDYGNRATGPIQDSARELKRFVNRVLGATDAGKVQIVGHSQGGMMPRYYIKNLGGAGKVEDLVGLAPSNHGTESTGSFSTKSFCPACAQQAAGSDFLTALNNPDETPGTVDYTQVVTKYDEVVTPYTSGFLTPGPRSTNITLQDYCPVNLAEHVTIPMDRLAIAWTLNAFRRHGPANADAPLGCI
;
A
#
# COMPACT_ATOMS: atom_id res chain seq x y z
N MET A 1 14.85 49.50 -65.71
CA MET A 1 13.55 49.40 -65.02
C MET A 1 13.81 48.99 -63.55
N ALA A 2 13.61 49.96 -62.66
CA ALA A 2 13.83 49.72 -61.21
C ALA A 2 12.65 48.95 -60.62
N PRO A 3 12.88 47.99 -59.66
CA PRO A 3 11.81 47.21 -59.07
C PRO A 3 10.99 48.04 -58.09
N ASN A 4 9.70 47.89 -58.15
CA ASN A 4 8.69 48.61 -57.41
C ASN A 4 8.78 48.35 -55.92
N PRO A 5 8.97 49.35 -55.04
CA PRO A 5 9.20 49.18 -53.61
C PRO A 5 7.99 48.63 -52.82
N LEU A 6 6.80 48.70 -53.38
CA LEU A 6 5.55 48.19 -52.76
C LEU A 6 5.49 46.65 -52.68
N ARG A 7 6.23 45.92 -53.50
CA ARG A 7 6.26 44.44 -53.46
C ARG A 7 7.23 43.88 -52.40
N ALA A 8 8.17 44.68 -51.93
CA ALA A 8 9.14 44.28 -50.90
C ALA A 8 8.48 44.37 -49.49
N VAL A 9 7.66 45.38 -49.26
CA VAL A 9 7.00 45.62 -47.96
C VAL A 9 5.92 44.56 -47.68
N LEU A 10 5.22 44.08 -48.71
CA LEU A 10 4.14 43.10 -48.53
C LEU A 10 4.66 41.67 -48.26
N LYS A 11 5.90 41.33 -48.66
CA LYS A 11 6.52 40.05 -48.35
C LYS A 11 7.10 39.99 -46.92
N THR A 12 7.49 41.14 -46.36
CA THR A 12 8.01 41.23 -45.00
C THR A 12 6.89 41.18 -43.94
N PHE A 13 5.69 41.71 -44.26
CA PHE A 13 4.55 41.61 -43.34
C PHE A 13 3.88 40.24 -43.33
N LEU A 14 3.97 39.45 -44.41
CA LEU A 14 3.41 38.10 -44.42
C LEU A 14 4.31 37.08 -43.75
N ALA A 15 5.61 37.36 -43.60
CA ALA A 15 6.55 36.51 -42.89
C ALA A 15 6.50 36.72 -41.34
N LEU A 16 6.01 37.87 -40.86
CA LEU A 16 5.91 38.18 -39.45
C LEU A 16 4.62 37.71 -38.78
N LEU A 17 3.59 37.32 -39.59
CA LEU A 17 2.33 36.79 -39.07
C LEU A 17 2.28 35.26 -39.00
N LEU A 18 3.33 34.56 -39.48
CA LEU A 18 3.42 33.10 -39.40
C LEU A 18 4.28 32.58 -38.26
N THR A 19 4.89 33.46 -37.45
CA THR A 19 5.82 33.04 -36.36
C THR A 19 5.27 33.26 -34.95
N VAL A 20 3.99 33.60 -34.78
CA VAL A 20 3.38 33.77 -33.43
C VAL A 20 2.34 32.66 -33.13
N CYS A 21 2.21 31.64 -33.97
CA CYS A 21 1.33 30.50 -33.73
C CYS A 21 2.11 29.25 -33.31
N THR A 22 3.14 29.43 -32.44
CA THR A 22 3.82 28.28 -31.83
C THR A 22 3.52 28.21 -30.35
N ALA A 23 2.72 27.18 -30.03
CA ALA A 23 2.80 26.43 -28.80
C ALA A 23 2.42 27.14 -27.51
N LEU A 24 1.15 27.47 -27.33
CA LEU A 24 0.51 27.21 -26.05
C LEU A 24 0.29 25.68 -25.95
N VAL A 25 1.33 24.96 -25.63
CA VAL A 25 1.19 23.64 -25.03
C VAL A 25 0.64 23.90 -23.62
N VAL A 26 -0.67 23.88 -23.50
CA VAL A 26 -1.33 23.72 -22.22
C VAL A 26 -0.90 22.34 -21.73
N VAL A 27 0.15 22.32 -20.91
CA VAL A 27 0.38 21.20 -20.01
C VAL A 27 -0.80 21.24 -19.04
N SER A 28 -1.87 20.59 -19.43
CA SER A 28 -2.88 20.16 -18.48
C SER A 28 -2.16 19.25 -17.52
N ALA A 29 -1.71 19.82 -16.38
CA ALA A 29 -1.44 19.04 -15.20
C ALA A 29 -2.71 18.24 -14.94
N GLY A 30 -2.69 16.97 -15.32
CA GLY A 30 -3.79 16.06 -15.07
C GLY A 30 -4.02 16.10 -13.56
N THR A 31 -5.11 16.69 -13.14
CA THR A 31 -5.63 16.49 -11.80
C THR A 31 -5.66 14.99 -11.57
N PRO A 32 -5.09 14.48 -10.47
CA PRO A 32 -5.20 13.06 -10.16
C PRO A 32 -6.70 12.74 -10.22
N ALA A 33 -7.05 11.73 -11.03
CA ALA A 33 -8.42 11.27 -11.13
C ALA A 33 -8.86 10.90 -9.72
N GLN A 34 -9.56 11.80 -9.06
CA GLN A 34 -10.32 11.50 -7.86
C GLN A 34 -11.34 10.46 -8.29
N ALA A 35 -11.27 9.29 -7.68
CA ALA A 35 -12.27 8.25 -7.88
C ALA A 35 -13.65 8.87 -7.67
N ALA A 36 -14.45 8.94 -8.73
CA ALA A 36 -15.77 9.53 -8.68
C ALA A 36 -16.59 8.81 -7.61
N GLY A 37 -17.04 9.53 -6.59
CA GLY A 37 -18.07 9.08 -5.67
C GLY A 37 -17.61 8.36 -4.41
N SER A 38 -16.51 8.75 -3.76
CA SER A 38 -16.24 8.26 -2.41
C SER A 38 -17.38 8.65 -1.46
N LYS A 39 -18.10 7.65 -0.94
CA LYS A 39 -19.15 7.83 0.09
C LYS A 39 -18.55 8.34 1.40
N TYR A 40 -17.27 8.09 1.61
CA TYR A 40 -16.50 8.47 2.79
C TYR A 40 -15.26 9.25 2.36
N PRO A 41 -15.28 10.58 2.45
CA PRO A 41 -14.15 11.41 2.06
C PRO A 41 -12.92 11.09 2.91
N THR A 42 -11.75 11.02 2.27
CA THR A 42 -10.45 10.98 2.93
C THR A 42 -9.82 12.37 2.89
N LEU A 43 -8.81 12.61 3.73
CA LEU A 43 -8.05 13.87 3.70
C LEU A 43 -7.22 14.00 2.42
N GLY A 44 -6.97 12.87 1.69
CA GLY A 44 -6.13 12.85 0.51
C GLY A 44 -4.65 13.21 0.79
N ILE A 45 -4.26 13.28 2.06
CA ILE A 45 -2.94 13.67 2.51
C ILE A 45 -2.15 12.40 2.84
N PRO A 46 -0.95 12.19 2.27
CA PRO A 46 -0.12 11.03 2.61
C PRO A 46 0.43 11.14 4.04
N PRO A 47 0.85 10.03 4.64
CA PRO A 47 1.57 10.05 5.91
C PRO A 47 2.89 10.79 5.74
N ALA A 48 3.42 11.30 6.85
CA ALA A 48 4.64 12.08 6.86
C ALA A 48 5.81 11.32 6.20
N GLY A 49 6.44 11.94 5.22
CA GLY A 49 7.58 11.38 4.49
C GLY A 49 7.22 10.44 3.34
N ALA A 50 5.94 10.17 3.09
CA ALA A 50 5.51 9.35 1.96
C ALA A 50 5.17 10.18 0.71
N ASN A 51 5.05 9.48 -0.43
CA ASN A 51 4.62 10.00 -1.74
C ASN A 51 5.53 11.09 -2.33
N ASP A 52 6.82 11.00 -2.04
CA ASP A 52 7.84 11.74 -2.79
C ASP A 52 8.10 10.96 -4.11
N TRP A 53 7.45 11.41 -5.18
CA TRP A 53 7.52 10.76 -6.49
C TRP A 53 8.82 10.99 -7.24
N ALA A 54 9.73 11.83 -6.69
CA ALA A 54 11.10 12.02 -7.17
C ALA A 54 12.12 11.19 -6.35
N CYS A 55 11.66 10.38 -5.40
CA CYS A 55 12.52 9.55 -4.58
C CYS A 55 13.20 8.47 -5.42
N GLU A 56 14.52 8.40 -5.34
CA GLU A 56 15.33 7.38 -5.99
C GLU A 56 15.67 6.26 -5.01
N THR A 57 15.49 5.00 -5.42
CA THR A 57 15.90 3.85 -4.63
C THR A 57 17.41 3.73 -4.57
N THR A 58 17.93 3.06 -3.56
CA THR A 58 19.36 2.86 -3.37
C THR A 58 19.72 1.38 -3.46
N ARG A 59 21.01 1.05 -3.67
CA ARG A 59 21.48 -0.34 -3.60
C ARG A 59 21.18 -1.01 -2.27
N ARG A 60 21.12 -0.25 -1.18
CA ARG A 60 20.80 -0.75 0.16
C ARG A 60 19.30 -0.96 0.34
N ARG A 61 18.47 -0.18 -0.35
CA ARG A 61 17.00 -0.24 -0.35
C ARG A 61 16.50 -0.21 -1.80
N PRO A 62 16.65 -1.32 -2.54
CA PRO A 62 16.32 -1.34 -3.97
C PRO A 62 14.81 -1.39 -4.22
N HIS A 63 14.01 -1.72 -3.21
CA HIS A 63 12.57 -1.87 -3.32
C HIS A 63 11.88 -0.77 -2.51
N PRO A 64 11.04 0.08 -3.13
CA PRO A 64 10.25 1.07 -2.40
C PRO A 64 9.22 0.38 -1.50
N ALA A 65 8.91 1.01 -0.37
CA ALA A 65 7.91 0.55 0.57
C ALA A 65 6.54 1.16 0.26
N VAL A 66 5.51 0.32 0.17
CA VAL A 66 4.11 0.73 0.01
C VAL A 66 3.36 0.43 1.30
N ILE A 67 2.77 1.46 1.91
CA ILE A 67 1.97 1.35 3.13
C ILE A 67 0.48 1.32 2.75
N VAL A 68 -0.26 0.36 3.33
CA VAL A 68 -1.67 0.10 3.02
C VAL A 68 -2.51 0.15 4.29
N HIS A 69 -3.48 1.08 4.35
CA HIS A 69 -4.33 1.25 5.53
C HIS A 69 -5.39 0.13 5.70
N GLY A 70 -6.05 0.08 6.86
CA GLY A 70 -7.13 -0.85 7.16
C GLY A 70 -8.52 -0.32 6.80
N THR A 71 -9.55 -1.13 7.06
CA THR A 71 -10.98 -0.79 6.88
C THR A 71 -11.32 0.47 7.69
N PHE A 72 -12.11 1.37 7.11
CA PHE A 72 -12.48 2.69 7.64
C PHE A 72 -11.30 3.67 7.79
N GLY A 73 -10.08 3.26 7.54
CA GLY A 73 -8.90 4.11 7.55
C GLY A 73 -8.76 4.97 6.29
N ASP A 74 -7.69 5.71 6.23
CA ASP A 74 -7.15 6.39 5.05
C ASP A 74 -5.63 6.34 5.08
N GLN A 75 -4.97 6.81 4.02
CA GLN A 75 -3.51 6.77 3.94
C GLN A 75 -2.78 7.56 5.03
N LYS A 76 -3.46 8.49 5.72
CA LYS A 76 -2.89 9.32 6.79
C LYS A 76 -3.08 8.69 8.17
N SER A 77 -4.20 8.00 8.38
CA SER A 77 -4.60 7.50 9.69
C SER A 77 -3.60 6.52 10.27
N LEU A 78 -3.01 6.86 11.42
CA LEU A 78 -2.13 6.00 12.24
C LEU A 78 -0.82 5.56 11.57
N LEU A 79 -0.52 6.01 10.35
CA LEU A 79 0.61 5.50 9.56
C LEU A 79 1.87 6.39 9.60
N ASP A 80 1.81 7.58 10.23
CA ASP A 80 2.95 8.50 10.31
C ASP A 80 4.19 7.87 10.97
N PRO A 81 4.10 7.20 12.14
CA PRO A 81 5.26 6.59 12.78
C PRO A 81 5.93 5.51 11.93
N LEU A 82 5.13 4.67 11.29
CA LEU A 82 5.60 3.63 10.38
C LEU A 82 6.30 4.26 9.15
N SER A 83 5.64 5.22 8.51
CA SER A 83 6.17 5.93 7.34
C SER A 83 7.50 6.63 7.65
N LEU A 84 7.57 7.38 8.75
CA LEU A 84 8.79 8.06 9.17
C LEU A 84 9.92 7.08 9.51
N SER A 85 9.60 5.93 10.09
CA SER A 85 10.60 4.91 10.42
C SER A 85 11.18 4.26 9.16
N LEU A 86 10.35 3.95 8.18
CA LEU A 86 10.79 3.46 6.87
C LEU A 86 11.62 4.52 6.13
N LYS A 87 11.16 5.78 6.11
CA LYS A 87 11.90 6.89 5.48
C LYS A 87 13.28 7.07 6.12
N ARG A 88 13.37 7.05 7.45
CA ARG A 88 14.65 7.17 8.18
C ARG A 88 15.59 6.00 7.88
N ASP A 89 15.05 4.82 7.58
CA ASP A 89 15.84 3.66 7.18
C ASP A 89 16.29 3.71 5.71
N GLY A 90 15.89 4.74 4.97
CA GLY A 90 16.32 5.02 3.60
C GLY A 90 15.41 4.43 2.53
N PHE A 91 14.19 4.00 2.86
CA PHE A 91 13.22 3.59 1.86
C PHE A 91 12.56 4.79 1.16
N CYS A 92 12.30 4.66 -0.12
CA CYS A 92 11.26 5.44 -0.78
C CYS A 92 9.91 4.93 -0.29
N VAL A 93 9.11 5.78 0.34
CA VAL A 93 7.85 5.38 0.99
C VAL A 93 6.68 5.94 0.21
N PHE A 94 5.69 5.08 -0.07
CA PHE A 94 4.46 5.44 -0.75
C PHE A 94 3.24 4.93 0.01
N SER A 95 2.12 5.64 -0.10
CA SER A 95 0.86 5.24 0.52
C SER A 95 -0.31 5.70 -0.35
N LEU A 96 -1.44 5.00 -0.28
CA LEU A 96 -2.63 5.26 -1.09
C LEU A 96 -3.90 5.24 -0.25
N ASP A 97 -4.89 6.03 -0.69
CA ASP A 97 -6.30 5.81 -0.37
C ASP A 97 -6.90 4.83 -1.36
N TYR A 98 -7.74 3.91 -0.90
CA TYR A 98 -8.35 2.91 -1.74
C TYR A 98 -9.72 2.45 -1.22
N GLY A 99 -10.52 1.85 -2.10
CA GLY A 99 -11.72 1.12 -1.75
C GLY A 99 -12.75 1.92 -0.97
N ASN A 100 -12.84 3.25 -1.16
CA ASN A 100 -13.73 4.10 -0.39
C ASN A 100 -13.51 3.92 1.14
N ARG A 101 -12.31 4.22 1.64
CA ARG A 101 -11.83 3.91 3.00
C ARG A 101 -11.83 2.40 3.29
N ALA A 102 -11.47 1.60 2.29
CA ALA A 102 -11.42 0.14 2.37
C ALA A 102 -12.75 -0.52 2.77
N THR A 103 -13.90 0.12 2.46
CA THR A 103 -15.23 -0.43 2.71
C THR A 103 -15.85 -1.12 1.50
N GLY A 104 -15.38 -0.79 0.29
CA GLY A 104 -15.81 -1.39 -0.98
C GLY A 104 -15.32 -2.84 -1.14
N PRO A 105 -15.74 -3.53 -2.23
CA PRO A 105 -15.28 -4.89 -2.49
C PRO A 105 -13.75 -5.01 -2.51
N ILE A 106 -13.22 -6.02 -1.82
CA ILE A 106 -11.77 -6.20 -1.67
C ILE A 106 -11.07 -6.42 -3.02
N GLN A 107 -11.74 -7.06 -3.97
CA GLN A 107 -11.22 -7.26 -5.32
C GLN A 107 -10.99 -5.93 -6.07
N ASP A 108 -11.87 -4.94 -5.87
CA ASP A 108 -11.73 -3.61 -6.45
C ASP A 108 -10.57 -2.85 -5.78
N SER A 109 -10.50 -2.92 -4.46
CA SER A 109 -9.38 -2.42 -3.66
C SER A 109 -8.03 -2.97 -4.13
N ALA A 110 -7.97 -4.27 -4.41
CA ALA A 110 -6.76 -4.91 -4.93
C ALA A 110 -6.41 -4.44 -6.36
N ARG A 111 -7.40 -4.12 -7.20
CA ARG A 111 -7.15 -3.50 -8.52
C ARG A 111 -6.60 -2.07 -8.38
N GLU A 112 -7.06 -1.32 -7.37
CA GLU A 112 -6.51 0.00 -7.07
C GLU A 112 -5.05 -0.11 -6.61
N LEU A 113 -4.75 -1.05 -5.69
CA LEU A 113 -3.39 -1.35 -5.28
C LEU A 113 -2.49 -1.72 -6.46
N LYS A 114 -2.96 -2.58 -7.38
CA LYS A 114 -2.22 -2.94 -8.61
C LYS A 114 -1.83 -1.70 -9.42
N ARG A 115 -2.77 -0.78 -9.63
CA ARG A 115 -2.49 0.47 -10.38
C ARG A 115 -1.47 1.33 -9.65
N PHE A 116 -1.61 1.44 -8.34
CA PHE A 116 -0.70 2.20 -7.50
C PHE A 116 0.71 1.62 -7.50
N VAL A 117 0.85 0.30 -7.29
CA VAL A 117 2.16 -0.39 -7.36
C VAL A 117 2.82 -0.18 -8.73
N ASN A 118 2.07 -0.30 -9.83
CA ASN A 118 2.64 -0.04 -11.16
C ASN A 118 3.15 1.41 -11.30
N ARG A 119 2.44 2.39 -10.72
CA ARG A 119 2.89 3.78 -10.70
C ARG A 119 4.16 3.97 -9.86
N VAL A 120 4.23 3.34 -8.69
CA VAL A 120 5.43 3.37 -7.83
C VAL A 120 6.62 2.78 -8.55
N LEU A 121 6.49 1.60 -9.15
CA LEU A 121 7.54 0.95 -9.92
C LEU A 121 8.02 1.82 -11.09
N GLY A 122 7.08 2.44 -11.82
CA GLY A 122 7.44 3.36 -12.92
C GLY A 122 8.11 4.65 -12.45
N ALA A 123 7.80 5.15 -11.26
CA ALA A 123 8.42 6.36 -10.72
C ALA A 123 9.83 6.11 -10.13
N THR A 124 10.07 4.89 -9.64
CA THR A 124 11.33 4.55 -8.93
C THR A 124 12.28 3.67 -9.75
N ASP A 125 11.87 3.25 -10.94
CA ASP A 125 12.57 2.26 -11.79
C ASP A 125 12.93 0.96 -11.03
N ALA A 126 12.17 0.64 -9.98
CA ALA A 126 12.37 -0.56 -9.18
C ALA A 126 11.67 -1.77 -9.82
N GLY A 127 12.27 -2.95 -9.69
CA GLY A 127 11.67 -4.19 -10.19
C GLY A 127 10.53 -4.72 -9.32
N LYS A 128 10.59 -4.46 -8.01
CA LYS A 128 9.60 -4.92 -7.01
C LYS A 128 9.37 -3.84 -5.96
N VAL A 129 8.26 -3.97 -5.23
CA VAL A 129 7.95 -3.20 -4.02
C VAL A 129 7.97 -4.10 -2.79
N GLN A 130 8.13 -3.51 -1.61
CA GLN A 130 7.81 -4.13 -0.32
C GLN A 130 6.49 -3.53 0.18
N ILE A 131 5.58 -4.35 0.67
CA ILE A 131 4.27 -3.91 1.14
C ILE A 131 4.16 -4.14 2.63
N VAL A 132 3.76 -3.12 3.38
CA VAL A 132 3.29 -3.27 4.75
C VAL A 132 1.87 -2.75 4.87
N GLY A 133 0.99 -3.56 5.44
CA GLY A 133 -0.41 -3.19 5.56
C GLY A 133 -1.00 -3.50 6.92
N HIS A 134 -1.91 -2.63 7.36
CA HIS A 134 -2.65 -2.79 8.61
C HIS A 134 -4.01 -3.45 8.34
N SER A 135 -4.39 -4.43 9.16
CA SER A 135 -5.72 -5.04 9.12
C SER A 135 -6.06 -5.58 7.72
N GLN A 136 -7.17 -5.16 7.09
CA GLN A 136 -7.48 -5.46 5.69
C GLN A 136 -6.31 -5.16 4.75
N GLY A 137 -5.56 -4.06 5.01
CA GLY A 137 -4.39 -3.69 4.21
C GLY A 137 -3.25 -4.69 4.27
N GLY A 138 -3.18 -5.55 5.29
CA GLY A 138 -2.26 -6.68 5.38
C GLY A 138 -2.76 -7.94 4.67
N MET A 139 -4.06 -8.09 4.50
CA MET A 139 -4.68 -9.25 3.86
C MET A 139 -4.97 -9.01 2.37
N MET A 140 -5.56 -7.86 1.99
CA MET A 140 -5.98 -7.55 0.62
C MET A 140 -4.84 -7.66 -0.41
N PRO A 141 -3.58 -7.28 -0.11
CA PRO A 141 -2.48 -7.46 -1.07
C PRO A 141 -2.25 -8.91 -1.49
N ARG A 142 -2.65 -9.90 -0.69
CA ARG A 142 -2.58 -11.32 -1.08
C ARG A 142 -3.49 -11.61 -2.28
N TYR A 143 -4.65 -10.93 -2.38
CA TYR A 143 -5.50 -11.04 -3.57
C TYR A 143 -4.81 -10.44 -4.81
N TYR A 144 -4.13 -9.29 -4.67
CA TYR A 144 -3.32 -8.72 -5.75
C TYR A 144 -2.19 -9.66 -6.18
N ILE A 145 -1.46 -10.24 -5.22
CA ILE A 145 -0.36 -11.17 -5.48
C ILE A 145 -0.87 -12.40 -6.22
N LYS A 146 -1.94 -13.03 -5.72
CA LYS A 146 -2.49 -14.29 -6.22
C LYS A 146 -3.19 -14.15 -7.58
N ASN A 147 -4.03 -13.11 -7.74
CA ASN A 147 -5.00 -13.06 -8.82
C ASN A 147 -4.75 -11.96 -9.86
N LEU A 148 -3.89 -10.98 -9.56
CA LEU A 148 -3.74 -9.78 -10.40
C LEU A 148 -2.31 -9.56 -10.91
N GLY A 149 -1.44 -10.57 -10.78
CA GLY A 149 -0.07 -10.56 -11.28
C GLY A 149 0.93 -9.86 -10.36
N GLY A 150 0.63 -9.76 -9.06
CA GLY A 150 1.51 -9.17 -8.06
C GLY A 150 2.71 -10.04 -7.67
N ALA A 151 2.66 -11.37 -7.89
CA ALA A 151 3.72 -12.30 -7.47
C ALA A 151 5.13 -11.95 -7.98
N GLY A 152 5.22 -11.37 -9.19
CA GLY A 152 6.51 -10.92 -9.74
C GLY A 152 6.89 -9.47 -9.39
N LYS A 153 6.03 -8.75 -8.64
CA LYS A 153 6.19 -7.32 -8.35
C LYS A 153 6.28 -6.99 -6.86
N VAL A 154 6.08 -7.97 -6.00
CA VAL A 154 6.18 -7.83 -4.55
C VAL A 154 7.34 -8.70 -4.06
N GLU A 155 8.22 -8.13 -3.25
CA GLU A 155 9.29 -8.86 -2.57
C GLU A 155 8.79 -9.37 -1.23
N ASP A 156 8.30 -8.45 -0.36
CA ASP A 156 7.77 -8.76 0.96
C ASP A 156 6.34 -8.25 1.12
N LEU A 157 5.55 -9.00 1.87
CA LEU A 157 4.28 -8.56 2.43
C LEU A 157 4.29 -8.71 3.95
N VAL A 158 4.29 -7.57 4.66
CA VAL A 158 4.13 -7.53 6.10
C VAL A 158 2.70 -7.15 6.46
N GLY A 159 2.00 -8.02 7.19
CA GLY A 159 0.68 -7.73 7.74
C GLY A 159 0.78 -7.35 9.23
N LEU A 160 0.27 -6.18 9.57
CA LEU A 160 0.12 -5.73 10.97
C LEU A 160 -1.33 -5.96 11.39
N ALA A 161 -1.57 -6.90 12.29
CA ALA A 161 -2.90 -7.38 12.69
C ALA A 161 -3.82 -7.71 11.49
N PRO A 162 -3.35 -8.48 10.49
CA PRO A 162 -4.10 -8.71 9.27
C PRO A 162 -5.28 -9.65 9.49
N SER A 163 -6.36 -9.47 8.71
CA SER A 163 -7.54 -10.32 8.75
C SER A 163 -7.44 -11.52 7.79
N ASN A 164 -6.32 -12.28 7.82
CA ASN A 164 -6.03 -13.34 6.86
C ASN A 164 -7.06 -14.48 6.82
N HIS A 165 -7.58 -14.88 7.98
CA HIS A 165 -8.68 -15.84 8.13
C HIS A 165 -9.98 -15.19 8.61
N GLY A 166 -10.03 -13.85 8.57
CA GLY A 166 -11.18 -13.05 8.96
C GLY A 166 -11.33 -12.86 10.46
N THR A 167 -12.52 -12.46 10.86
CA THR A 167 -12.85 -12.23 12.26
C THR A 167 -14.20 -12.85 12.62
N GLU A 168 -14.29 -13.36 13.85
CA GLU A 168 -15.54 -13.80 14.46
C GLU A 168 -16.29 -12.62 15.08
N SER A 169 -15.63 -11.48 15.29
CA SER A 169 -16.23 -10.23 15.79
C SER A 169 -17.11 -9.58 14.72
N THR A 170 -18.18 -10.28 14.32
CA THR A 170 -19.11 -9.84 13.26
C THR A 170 -20.16 -8.86 13.77
N GLY A 171 -19.95 -8.23 14.92
CA GLY A 171 -20.87 -7.21 15.44
C GLY A 171 -21.13 -6.11 14.41
N SER A 172 -22.35 -5.63 14.31
CA SER A 172 -22.89 -4.42 13.65
C SER A 172 -22.36 -3.95 12.27
N PHE A 173 -21.21 -4.44 11.78
CA PHE A 173 -20.56 -4.01 10.53
C PHE A 173 -20.86 -4.93 9.34
N SER A 174 -21.58 -6.04 9.51
CA SER A 174 -21.69 -7.11 8.51
C SER A 174 -22.78 -6.90 7.45
N THR A 175 -23.35 -5.71 7.31
CA THR A 175 -24.31 -5.48 6.23
C THR A 175 -23.55 -5.29 4.90
N LYS A 176 -23.70 -6.25 4.00
CA LYS A 176 -23.12 -6.22 2.65
C LYS A 176 -23.38 -4.88 1.91
N SER A 177 -24.48 -4.21 2.20
CA SER A 177 -24.88 -2.95 1.58
C SER A 177 -24.02 -1.76 2.01
N PHE A 178 -23.55 -1.76 3.25
CA PHE A 178 -22.81 -0.65 3.82
C PHE A 178 -21.29 -0.84 3.72
N CYS A 179 -20.81 -2.04 3.98
CA CYS A 179 -19.40 -2.41 3.96
C CYS A 179 -19.22 -3.80 3.33
N PRO A 180 -19.19 -3.91 1.99
CA PRO A 180 -18.89 -5.17 1.32
C PRO A 180 -17.60 -5.82 1.83
N ALA A 181 -16.54 -5.03 2.06
CA ALA A 181 -15.28 -5.53 2.60
C ALA A 181 -15.44 -6.15 3.99
N CYS A 182 -16.30 -5.59 4.86
CA CYS A 182 -16.54 -6.17 6.17
C CYS A 182 -17.17 -7.56 6.08
N ALA A 183 -18.15 -7.74 5.18
CA ALA A 183 -18.73 -9.05 4.93
C ALA A 183 -17.72 -10.06 4.37
N GLN A 184 -16.78 -9.59 3.54
CA GLN A 184 -15.71 -10.43 2.98
C GLN A 184 -14.64 -10.80 4.02
N GLN A 185 -14.50 -10.02 5.09
CA GLN A 185 -13.58 -10.28 6.20
C GLN A 185 -14.22 -11.09 7.33
N ALA A 186 -15.49 -11.50 7.21
CA ALA A 186 -16.08 -12.45 8.16
C ALA A 186 -15.36 -13.80 8.08
N ALA A 187 -15.10 -14.43 9.22
CA ALA A 187 -14.51 -15.77 9.28
C ALA A 187 -15.35 -16.76 8.46
N GLY A 188 -14.70 -17.57 7.63
CA GLY A 188 -15.37 -18.56 6.77
C GLY A 188 -16.09 -17.97 5.55
N SER A 189 -15.93 -16.67 5.23
CA SER A 189 -16.50 -16.09 4.02
C SER A 189 -15.98 -16.79 2.75
N ASP A 190 -16.80 -16.82 1.69
CA ASP A 190 -16.40 -17.35 0.39
C ASP A 190 -15.15 -16.67 -0.16
N PHE A 191 -15.02 -15.35 0.10
CA PHE A 191 -13.85 -14.58 -0.33
C PHE A 191 -12.58 -15.08 0.34
N LEU A 192 -12.56 -15.24 1.66
CA LEU A 192 -11.37 -15.73 2.38
C LEU A 192 -11.10 -17.20 2.10
N THR A 193 -12.13 -18.01 1.97
CA THR A 193 -11.99 -19.41 1.55
C THR A 193 -11.29 -19.50 0.20
N ALA A 194 -11.70 -18.72 -0.80
CA ALA A 194 -11.06 -18.70 -2.12
C ALA A 194 -9.65 -18.07 -2.09
N LEU A 195 -9.44 -17.06 -1.24
CA LEU A 195 -8.12 -16.41 -1.10
C LEU A 195 -7.10 -17.37 -0.50
N ASN A 196 -7.49 -18.16 0.49
CA ASN A 196 -6.60 -19.03 1.24
C ASN A 196 -6.35 -20.38 0.53
N ASN A 197 -7.23 -20.82 -0.36
CA ASN A 197 -7.09 -22.11 -1.05
C ASN A 197 -6.59 -21.93 -2.49
N PRO A 198 -5.74 -22.86 -3.01
CA PRO A 198 -5.06 -23.93 -2.27
C PRO A 198 -3.79 -23.46 -1.55
N ASP A 199 -3.36 -22.21 -1.74
CA ASP A 199 -2.10 -21.65 -1.24
C ASP A 199 -2.35 -20.27 -0.63
N GLU A 200 -1.98 -20.11 0.65
CA GLU A 200 -2.10 -18.86 1.40
C GLU A 200 -0.96 -17.87 1.11
N THR A 201 0.17 -18.39 0.63
CA THR A 201 1.42 -17.65 0.44
C THR A 201 1.92 -17.75 -1.00
N PRO A 202 1.08 -17.33 -1.98
CA PRO A 202 1.35 -17.56 -3.38
C PRO A 202 2.62 -16.85 -3.88
N GLY A 203 3.30 -17.53 -4.82
CA GLY A 203 4.45 -16.97 -5.52
C GLY A 203 5.77 -17.06 -4.75
N THR A 204 6.69 -16.16 -5.08
CA THR A 204 8.01 -16.05 -4.45
C THR A 204 8.11 -14.89 -3.46
N VAL A 205 6.98 -14.44 -2.96
CA VAL A 205 6.87 -13.34 -1.99
C VAL A 205 7.19 -13.87 -0.59
N ASP A 206 7.84 -13.07 0.23
CA ASP A 206 8.10 -13.36 1.62
C ASP A 206 7.01 -12.71 2.50
N TYR A 207 6.42 -13.50 3.40
CA TYR A 207 5.27 -13.09 4.21
C TYR A 207 5.64 -13.00 5.69
N THR A 208 5.33 -11.88 6.32
CA THR A 208 5.48 -11.71 7.77
C THR A 208 4.17 -11.21 8.36
N GLN A 209 3.64 -11.90 9.35
CA GLN A 209 2.44 -11.47 10.07
C GLN A 209 2.83 -11.06 11.47
N VAL A 210 2.53 -9.82 11.85
CA VAL A 210 2.77 -9.29 13.19
C VAL A 210 1.42 -9.05 13.85
N VAL A 211 1.15 -9.77 14.92
CA VAL A 211 -0.15 -9.74 15.61
C VAL A 211 0.03 -9.40 17.09
N THR A 212 -1.06 -9.06 17.73
CA THR A 212 -1.11 -8.80 19.19
C THR A 212 -2.16 -9.65 19.87
N LYS A 213 -1.88 -10.15 21.06
CA LYS A 213 -2.86 -10.90 21.91
C LYS A 213 -4.04 -10.03 22.35
N TYR A 214 -3.90 -8.70 22.23
CA TYR A 214 -4.93 -7.73 22.59
C TYR A 214 -5.76 -7.24 21.39
N ASP A 215 -5.77 -8.00 20.30
CA ASP A 215 -6.60 -7.67 19.14
C ASP A 215 -8.08 -7.93 19.44
N GLU A 216 -8.87 -6.85 19.46
CA GLU A 216 -10.31 -6.90 19.72
C GLU A 216 -11.14 -6.84 18.43
N VAL A 217 -10.50 -6.63 17.30
CA VAL A 217 -11.15 -6.49 15.99
C VAL A 217 -10.98 -7.76 15.16
N VAL A 218 -9.76 -8.27 15.04
CA VAL A 218 -9.49 -9.56 14.38
C VAL A 218 -9.40 -10.65 15.45
N THR A 219 -10.52 -11.31 15.70
CA THR A 219 -10.66 -12.32 16.75
C THR A 219 -11.00 -13.69 16.16
N PRO A 220 -10.32 -14.74 16.65
CA PRO A 220 -9.14 -14.70 17.52
C PRO A 220 -7.94 -14.05 16.81
N TYR A 221 -7.01 -13.44 17.56
CA TYR A 221 -5.84 -12.76 16.97
C TYR A 221 -5.00 -13.68 16.07
N THR A 222 -5.05 -14.99 16.32
CA THR A 222 -4.39 -16.00 15.48
C THR A 222 -5.00 -16.14 14.08
N SER A 223 -6.19 -15.56 13.84
CA SER A 223 -6.75 -15.44 12.48
C SER A 223 -5.86 -14.58 11.55
N GLY A 224 -4.98 -13.78 12.13
CA GLY A 224 -3.97 -13.03 11.38
C GLY A 224 -2.80 -13.88 10.87
N PHE A 225 -2.59 -15.07 11.38
CA PHE A 225 -1.48 -15.94 10.97
C PHE A 225 -1.67 -16.46 9.55
N LEU A 226 -0.56 -16.85 8.94
CA LEU A 226 -0.50 -17.70 7.74
C LEU A 226 0.21 -19.00 8.10
N THR A 227 0.05 -20.02 7.28
CA THR A 227 0.78 -21.27 7.45
C THR A 227 2.28 -20.99 7.48
N PRO A 228 2.98 -21.34 8.57
CA PRO A 228 4.42 -21.15 8.66
C PRO A 228 5.18 -21.94 7.61
N GLY A 229 6.26 -21.36 7.09
CA GLY A 229 7.08 -22.02 6.08
C GLY A 229 8.34 -21.22 5.75
N PRO A 230 9.13 -21.66 4.78
CA PRO A 230 10.38 -20.97 4.42
C PRO A 230 10.20 -19.51 4.01
N ARG A 231 8.98 -19.16 3.56
CA ARG A 231 8.59 -17.81 3.13
C ARG A 231 7.54 -17.16 4.02
N SER A 232 7.23 -17.73 5.17
CA SER A 232 6.16 -17.22 6.04
C SER A 232 6.54 -17.32 7.51
N THR A 233 6.51 -16.19 8.21
CA THR A 233 6.77 -16.06 9.65
C THR A 233 5.62 -15.34 10.32
N ASN A 234 5.17 -15.86 11.46
CA ASN A 234 4.18 -15.24 12.32
C ASN A 234 4.87 -14.75 13.61
N ILE A 235 4.61 -13.51 13.97
CA ILE A 235 5.16 -12.83 15.15
C ILE A 235 4.00 -12.38 16.03
N THR A 236 3.99 -12.79 17.28
CA THR A 236 3.10 -12.25 18.31
C THR A 236 3.89 -11.29 19.20
N LEU A 237 3.51 -10.02 19.27
CA LEU A 237 4.29 -8.99 19.98
C LEU A 237 4.61 -9.38 21.43
N GLN A 238 3.64 -9.96 22.16
CA GLN A 238 3.78 -10.31 23.56
C GLN A 238 4.68 -11.51 23.82
N ASP A 239 5.04 -12.28 22.80
CA ASP A 239 6.02 -13.35 22.92
C ASP A 239 7.45 -12.80 23.00
N TYR A 240 7.68 -11.59 22.47
CA TYR A 240 8.95 -10.87 22.50
C TYR A 240 8.99 -9.73 23.54
N CYS A 241 7.85 -9.15 23.85
CA CYS A 241 7.69 -8.14 24.89
C CYS A 241 6.39 -8.36 25.66
N PRO A 242 6.40 -9.10 26.76
CA PRO A 242 5.19 -9.45 27.53
C PRO A 242 4.40 -8.24 28.04
N VAL A 243 5.05 -7.09 28.19
CA VAL A 243 4.42 -5.83 28.65
C VAL A 243 3.97 -4.92 27.48
N ASN A 244 4.09 -5.36 26.23
CA ASN A 244 3.61 -4.62 25.10
C ASN A 244 2.06 -4.61 25.11
N LEU A 245 1.46 -3.41 25.07
CA LEU A 245 0.01 -3.18 25.16
C LEU A 245 -0.59 -2.74 23.81
N ALA A 246 0.14 -2.88 22.70
CA ALA A 246 -0.44 -2.59 21.40
C ALA A 246 -1.68 -3.45 21.17
N GLU A 247 -2.73 -2.84 20.64
CA GLU A 247 -3.98 -3.48 20.25
C GLU A 247 -4.22 -3.26 18.73
N HIS A 248 -5.36 -3.68 18.21
CA HIS A 248 -5.60 -3.66 16.76
C HIS A 248 -5.34 -2.29 16.11
N VAL A 249 -5.85 -1.21 16.72
CA VAL A 249 -5.80 0.14 16.13
C VAL A 249 -4.40 0.74 16.24
N THR A 250 -3.69 0.48 17.32
CA THR A 250 -2.39 1.11 17.62
C THR A 250 -1.18 0.34 17.11
N ILE A 251 -1.32 -0.93 16.71
CA ILE A 251 -0.20 -1.75 16.23
C ILE A 251 0.61 -1.11 15.08
N PRO A 252 0.04 -0.31 14.14
CA PRO A 252 0.84 0.36 13.12
C PRO A 252 1.76 1.46 13.66
N MET A 253 1.51 1.92 14.89
CA MET A 253 2.33 2.92 15.58
C MET A 253 3.30 2.29 16.59
N ASP A 254 3.13 1.00 16.87
CA ASP A 254 3.93 0.29 17.86
C ASP A 254 5.37 0.11 17.39
N ARG A 255 6.32 0.47 18.28
CA ARG A 255 7.75 0.45 17.95
C ARG A 255 8.27 -0.95 17.66
N LEU A 256 7.78 -1.97 18.38
CA LEU A 256 8.19 -3.35 18.17
C LEU A 256 7.61 -3.90 16.86
N ALA A 257 6.35 -3.60 16.53
CA ALA A 257 5.74 -3.96 15.25
C ALA A 257 6.48 -3.31 14.06
N ILE A 258 6.87 -2.04 14.19
CA ILE A 258 7.70 -1.32 13.21
C ILE A 258 9.08 -1.97 13.10
N ALA A 259 9.70 -2.37 14.21
CA ALA A 259 10.99 -3.05 14.20
C ALA A 259 10.93 -4.40 13.48
N TRP A 260 9.85 -5.17 13.65
CA TRP A 260 9.61 -6.40 12.91
C TRP A 260 9.39 -6.17 11.42
N THR A 261 8.69 -5.08 11.05
CA THR A 261 8.56 -4.65 9.65
C THR A 261 9.94 -4.37 9.03
N LEU A 262 10.77 -3.60 9.74
CA LEU A 262 12.13 -3.31 9.29
C LEU A 262 13.02 -4.56 9.25
N ASN A 263 12.83 -5.50 10.16
CA ASN A 263 13.57 -6.77 10.15
C ASN A 263 13.26 -7.55 8.88
N ALA A 264 11.98 -7.66 8.47
CA ALA A 264 11.58 -8.29 7.22
C ALA A 264 12.20 -7.55 6.00
N PHE A 265 12.01 -6.24 5.90
CA PHE A 265 12.40 -5.44 4.74
C PHE A 265 13.90 -5.28 4.52
N ARG A 266 14.71 -5.61 5.53
CA ARG A 266 16.19 -5.47 5.47
C ARG A 266 16.92 -6.74 5.05
N ARG A 267 16.20 -7.84 4.84
CA ARG A 267 16.79 -9.15 4.58
C ARG A 267 16.09 -9.86 3.43
N HIS A 268 16.69 -10.91 2.92
CA HIS A 268 16.01 -11.89 2.09
C HIS A 268 15.27 -12.89 2.98
N GLY A 269 14.03 -13.20 2.62
CA GLY A 269 13.14 -14.03 3.43
C GLY A 269 12.31 -13.23 4.42
N PRO A 270 11.29 -13.85 5.02
CA PRO A 270 10.40 -13.20 5.99
C PRO A 270 11.17 -12.77 7.22
N ALA A 271 10.55 -12.04 8.15
CA ALA A 271 11.20 -11.63 9.38
C ALA A 271 11.86 -12.83 10.09
N ASN A 272 13.07 -12.61 10.58
CA ASN A 272 13.77 -13.64 11.37
C ASN A 272 13.24 -13.65 12.81
N ALA A 273 12.46 -14.67 13.15
CA ALA A 273 11.88 -14.82 14.48
C ALA A 273 12.93 -14.91 15.61
N ASP A 274 14.17 -15.33 15.29
CA ASP A 274 15.26 -15.41 16.26
C ASP A 274 16.01 -14.08 16.44
N ALA A 275 15.58 -13.01 15.76
CA ALA A 275 16.20 -11.70 15.92
C ALA A 275 16.02 -11.21 17.36
N PRO A 276 17.06 -10.60 17.98
CA PRO A 276 17.01 -10.15 19.36
C PRO A 276 16.19 -8.85 19.50
N LEU A 277 14.95 -8.90 19.05
CA LEU A 277 13.98 -7.83 19.21
C LEU A 277 13.14 -8.09 20.45
N GLY A 278 13.01 -7.08 21.29
CA GLY A 278 12.25 -7.17 22.54
C GLY A 278 11.54 -5.87 22.88
N CYS A 279 11.34 -5.60 24.16
CA CYS A 279 10.75 -4.33 24.60
C CYS A 279 11.66 -3.14 24.23
N ILE A 280 11.19 -2.22 23.39
CA ILE A 280 11.89 -1.04 22.85
C ILE A 280 11.07 0.23 23.00
#